data_94410f8a508a9d08b390e0560d839cb2
#
_entry.id   94410f8a508a9d08b390e0560d839cb2
#
_cell.length_a   1.000
_cell.length_b   1.000
_cell.length_c   1.000
_cell.angle_alpha   90.00
_cell.angle_beta   90.00
_cell.angle_gamma   90.00
#
_symmetry.space_group_name_H-M   'P 1'
#
loop_
_entity.id
_entity.type
_entity.pdbx_description
1 polymer ?
#
loop_
_entity_poly.entity_id
_entity_poly.type
_entity_poly.pdbx_seq_one_letter_code
_entity_poly.pdbx_strand_id
1 'polypeptide(L)'
;MIRRLIVPLCFLTSVIHAQKPLVLAKQGSFFINQEDIATSYATATGTPQPGHVSVKGMYVQYQIPQARNRRAYPVIMVHGSAHTGKTYEETPDGRMGWAEYFVRHGVPVYIVDHSGRARSGFDPSLTNQAKLESKAALVPSFTKFTNEQAWVRFRLGPKPFVPFANTQFPVKAQEDYYAQLVPNTETALAGAGQNTVDALAKLLDRIGPAVIMVHSQSGGYGIAAAVARPNLVKAVVSVEPRSCAASPADVQSVFARVPLLTMFGDFQTGDPDWAERMAECVATVARIKEVHGAKEVHGAAENIYLPDSGIHGNSHMMMMDLNNQQLADIILAWLDRHARQP
;
A
#
# COMPACT_ATOMS: atom_id res chain seq x y z
N MET A 1 -16.72 70.11 7.06
CA MET A 1 -15.84 69.25 7.89
C MET A 1 -16.14 67.79 7.61
N ILE A 2 -15.35 67.14 6.79
CA ILE A 2 -15.50 65.70 6.45
C ILE A 2 -14.54 64.92 7.33
N ARG A 3 -15.06 64.15 8.29
CA ARG A 3 -14.26 63.26 9.12
C ARG A 3 -13.96 61.96 8.30
N ARG A 4 -12.70 61.77 7.94
CA ARG A 4 -12.22 60.50 7.38
C ARG A 4 -12.12 59.46 8.48
N LEU A 5 -12.93 58.38 8.39
CA LEU A 5 -12.74 57.16 9.18
C LEU A 5 -11.53 56.42 8.64
N ILE A 6 -10.51 56.26 9.44
CA ILE A 6 -9.38 55.35 9.18
C ILE A 6 -9.76 54.02 9.78
N VAL A 7 -10.04 53.01 8.94
CA VAL A 7 -10.24 51.61 9.36
C VAL A 7 -8.85 50.98 9.42
N PRO A 8 -8.39 50.45 10.56
CA PRO A 8 -7.12 49.75 10.62
C PRO A 8 -7.27 48.39 9.94
N LEU A 9 -6.47 48.20 8.88
CA LEU A 9 -6.34 46.92 8.19
C LEU A 9 -5.45 46.02 9.06
N CYS A 10 -6.05 45.12 9.86
CA CYS A 10 -5.33 44.06 10.56
C CYS A 10 -4.81 43.04 9.55
N PHE A 11 -3.53 43.06 9.26
CA PHE A 11 -2.85 41.97 8.58
C PHE A 11 -2.74 40.79 9.53
N LEU A 12 -3.59 39.76 9.36
CA LEU A 12 -3.40 38.44 9.94
C LEU A 12 -2.17 37.82 9.24
N THR A 13 -1.01 37.94 9.85
CA THR A 13 0.18 37.19 9.48
C THR A 13 -0.06 35.74 9.85
N SER A 14 -0.47 34.92 8.90
CA SER A 14 -0.44 33.47 9.03
C SER A 14 1.02 33.07 9.24
N VAL A 15 1.38 32.66 10.44
CA VAL A 15 2.69 32.06 10.73
C VAL A 15 2.69 30.70 10.03
N ILE A 16 3.21 30.67 8.80
CA ILE A 16 3.50 29.40 8.12
C ILE A 16 4.61 28.75 8.96
N HIS A 17 4.26 27.78 9.79
CA HIS A 17 5.25 26.93 10.44
C HIS A 17 5.92 26.10 9.34
N ALA A 18 7.08 26.57 8.88
CA ALA A 18 7.89 25.82 7.94
C ALA A 18 8.18 24.44 8.56
N GLN A 19 7.80 23.40 7.85
CA GLN A 19 8.06 22.03 8.25
C GLN A 19 9.57 21.83 8.42
N LYS A 20 10.00 21.21 9.54
CA LYS A 20 11.41 20.92 9.78
C LYS A 20 11.98 20.06 8.63
N PRO A 21 13.22 20.31 8.18
CA PRO A 21 13.85 19.46 7.18
C PRO A 21 13.79 17.97 7.53
N LEU A 22 13.57 17.12 6.53
CA LEU A 22 13.69 15.67 6.69
C LEU A 22 15.17 15.29 6.66
N VAL A 23 15.67 14.69 7.74
CA VAL A 23 17.07 14.30 7.85
C VAL A 23 17.19 12.78 7.78
N LEU A 24 17.85 12.32 6.72
CA LEU A 24 18.02 10.90 6.43
C LEU A 24 19.48 10.48 6.67
N ALA A 25 19.67 9.30 7.28
CA ALA A 25 20.98 8.64 7.33
C ALA A 25 21.28 7.97 5.99
N LYS A 26 20.25 7.47 5.28
CA LYS A 26 20.39 6.81 3.99
C LYS A 26 19.08 6.83 3.21
N GLN A 27 19.18 6.98 1.89
CA GLN A 27 18.09 6.72 0.95
C GLN A 27 18.62 6.07 -0.31
N GLY A 28 17.75 5.42 -1.06
CA GLY A 28 18.12 4.83 -2.34
C GLY A 28 17.04 3.91 -2.87
N SER A 29 17.39 3.18 -3.92
CA SER A 29 16.52 2.17 -4.50
C SER A 29 17.33 1.01 -5.06
N PHE A 30 16.67 -0.12 -5.23
CA PHE A 30 17.23 -1.32 -5.85
C PHE A 30 16.11 -2.21 -6.41
N PHE A 31 16.50 -3.20 -7.19
CA PHE A 31 15.58 -4.26 -7.63
C PHE A 31 15.90 -5.56 -6.89
N ILE A 32 14.87 -6.40 -6.71
CA ILE A 32 14.99 -7.71 -6.10
C ILE A 32 14.10 -8.72 -6.82
N ASN A 33 14.46 -10.01 -6.76
CA ASN A 33 13.73 -11.14 -7.38
C ASN A 33 13.73 -11.16 -8.91
N GLN A 34 14.61 -10.41 -9.59
CA GLN A 34 14.71 -10.47 -11.03
C GLN A 34 15.22 -11.84 -11.50
N GLU A 35 14.70 -12.26 -12.65
CA GLU A 35 15.07 -13.47 -13.39
C GLU A 35 15.28 -13.10 -14.85
N ASP A 36 16.34 -13.60 -15.46
CA ASP A 36 16.60 -13.42 -16.89
C ASP A 36 16.01 -14.58 -17.66
N ILE A 37 15.10 -14.26 -18.58
CA ILE A 37 14.47 -15.25 -19.46
C ILE A 37 14.86 -15.01 -20.92
N ALA A 38 15.08 -16.10 -21.66
CA ALA A 38 15.29 -16.03 -23.08
C ALA A 38 13.99 -15.65 -23.80
N THR A 39 14.08 -14.74 -24.75
CA THR A 39 12.94 -14.30 -25.57
C THR A 39 13.41 -13.90 -26.95
N SER A 40 12.48 -13.89 -27.90
CA SER A 40 12.69 -13.27 -29.21
C SER A 40 11.79 -12.04 -29.29
N TYR A 41 12.33 -10.87 -29.60
CA TYR A 41 11.54 -9.66 -29.76
C TYR A 41 11.67 -9.10 -31.17
N ALA A 42 10.60 -8.53 -31.63
CA ALA A 42 10.62 -7.75 -32.84
C ALA A 42 11.34 -6.42 -32.56
N THR A 43 12.37 -6.13 -33.32
CA THR A 43 13.00 -4.81 -33.34
C THR A 43 12.08 -3.77 -33.97
N ALA A 44 12.48 -2.51 -33.95
CA ALA A 44 11.75 -1.43 -34.64
C ALA A 44 11.63 -1.73 -36.16
N THR A 45 12.54 -2.48 -36.74
CA THR A 45 12.54 -2.90 -38.16
C THR A 45 11.70 -4.16 -38.41
N GLY A 46 11.14 -4.78 -37.37
CA GLY A 46 10.32 -5.98 -37.47
C GLY A 46 11.09 -7.29 -37.52
N THR A 47 12.41 -7.28 -37.60
CA THR A 47 13.23 -8.52 -37.62
C THR A 47 13.34 -9.06 -36.17
N PRO A 48 12.93 -10.31 -35.92
CA PRO A 48 13.09 -10.93 -34.62
C PRO A 48 14.57 -11.03 -34.22
N GLN A 49 14.87 -10.69 -32.97
CA GLN A 49 16.21 -10.85 -32.40
C GLN A 49 16.11 -11.71 -31.15
N PRO A 50 16.82 -12.84 -31.05
CA PRO A 50 16.92 -13.59 -29.80
C PRO A 50 17.73 -12.81 -28.77
N GLY A 51 17.31 -12.91 -27.51
CA GLY A 51 18.00 -12.23 -26.42
C GLY A 51 17.43 -12.64 -25.06
N HIS A 52 17.79 -11.90 -24.02
CA HIS A 52 17.31 -12.11 -22.69
C HIS A 52 16.64 -10.82 -22.18
N VAL A 53 15.61 -10.99 -21.36
CA VAL A 53 14.97 -9.88 -20.63
C VAL A 53 14.91 -10.22 -19.14
N SER A 54 15.18 -9.23 -18.30
CA SER A 54 14.98 -9.34 -16.85
C SER A 54 13.52 -9.11 -16.51
N VAL A 55 12.90 -10.09 -15.87
CA VAL A 55 11.48 -10.10 -15.47
C VAL A 55 11.32 -10.41 -13.99
N LYS A 56 10.10 -10.39 -13.48
CA LYS A 56 9.71 -10.69 -12.08
C LYS A 56 10.37 -9.79 -11.04
N GLY A 57 11.19 -8.83 -11.45
CA GLY A 57 11.81 -7.87 -10.54
C GLY A 57 10.78 -7.05 -9.77
N MET A 58 11.09 -6.72 -8.53
CA MET A 58 10.34 -5.77 -7.72
C MET A 58 11.22 -4.57 -7.41
N TYR A 59 10.76 -3.38 -7.77
CA TYR A 59 11.41 -2.12 -7.40
C TYR A 59 11.17 -1.84 -5.92
N VAL A 60 12.24 -1.44 -5.23
CA VAL A 60 12.24 -1.09 -3.82
C VAL A 60 12.92 0.26 -3.65
N GLN A 61 12.22 1.23 -3.09
CA GLN A 61 12.76 2.51 -2.64
C GLN A 61 12.81 2.52 -1.13
N TYR A 62 13.85 3.12 -0.53
CA TYR A 62 13.93 3.18 0.92
C TYR A 62 14.43 4.53 1.43
N GLN A 63 13.97 4.85 2.65
CA GLN A 63 14.41 6.00 3.43
C GLN A 63 14.67 5.54 4.88
N ILE A 64 15.86 5.82 5.36
CA ILE A 64 16.31 5.49 6.71
C ILE A 64 16.53 6.81 7.46
N PRO A 65 15.77 7.09 8.53
CA PRO A 65 15.95 8.31 9.31
C PRO A 65 17.33 8.36 10.00
N GLN A 66 17.87 9.55 10.18
CA GLN A 66 19.11 9.74 10.91
C GLN A 66 18.94 9.38 12.41
N ALA A 67 17.90 9.92 13.03
CA ALA A 67 17.49 9.53 14.38
C ALA A 67 16.49 8.37 14.26
N ARG A 68 16.95 7.15 14.48
CA ARG A 68 16.10 5.95 14.43
C ARG A 68 15.45 5.70 15.78
N ASN A 69 14.16 5.45 15.77
CA ASN A 69 13.54 4.77 16.90
C ASN A 69 14.06 3.33 16.93
N ARG A 70 15.02 3.05 17.82
CA ARG A 70 15.67 1.72 17.92
C ARG A 70 14.68 0.61 18.26
N ARG A 71 13.47 0.96 18.74
CA ARG A 71 12.41 0.01 19.07
C ARG A 71 11.46 -0.25 17.90
N ALA A 72 11.61 0.45 16.77
CA ALA A 72 10.79 0.24 15.59
C ALA A 72 11.50 -0.66 14.58
N TYR A 73 10.79 -1.65 14.07
CA TYR A 73 11.20 -2.39 12.88
C TYR A 73 10.97 -1.53 11.63
N PRO A 74 11.75 -1.72 10.55
CA PRO A 74 11.42 -1.11 9.26
C PRO A 74 10.02 -1.54 8.80
N VAL A 75 9.33 -0.64 8.09
CA VAL A 75 8.02 -0.92 7.50
C VAL A 75 8.16 -1.03 5.98
N ILE A 76 7.75 -2.17 5.42
CA ILE A 76 7.61 -2.39 3.98
C ILE A 76 6.17 -1.99 3.61
N MET A 77 6.01 -0.98 2.75
CA MET A 77 4.72 -0.45 2.30
C MET A 77 4.39 -0.98 0.90
N VAL A 78 3.29 -1.73 0.79
CA VAL A 78 2.85 -2.42 -0.43
C VAL A 78 1.49 -1.89 -0.87
N HIS A 79 1.44 -1.27 -2.04
CA HIS A 79 0.24 -0.62 -2.58
C HIS A 79 -0.84 -1.60 -3.05
N GLY A 80 -2.02 -1.06 -3.38
CA GLY A 80 -3.17 -1.80 -3.91
C GLY A 80 -3.29 -1.79 -5.44
N SER A 81 -4.47 -2.21 -5.91
CA SER A 81 -4.83 -2.23 -7.34
C SER A 81 -4.81 -0.83 -7.94
N ALA A 82 -4.40 -0.71 -9.19
CA ALA A 82 -4.28 0.52 -9.96
C ALA A 82 -3.29 1.56 -9.42
N HIS A 83 -2.53 1.24 -8.40
CA HIS A 83 -1.59 2.14 -7.75
C HIS A 83 -0.15 1.62 -7.82
N THR A 84 0.76 2.46 -7.36
CA THR A 84 2.20 2.21 -7.19
C THR A 84 2.62 2.66 -5.79
N GLY A 85 3.90 2.55 -5.47
CA GLY A 85 4.46 3.09 -4.23
C GLY A 85 4.19 4.58 -4.02
N LYS A 86 3.88 5.36 -5.08
CA LYS A 86 3.45 6.77 -5.01
C LYS A 86 2.30 6.99 -4.01
N THR A 87 1.45 5.97 -3.81
CA THR A 87 0.37 5.98 -2.82
C THR A 87 0.81 6.43 -1.43
N TYR A 88 2.05 6.16 -1.05
CA TYR A 88 2.59 6.47 0.28
C TYR A 88 3.53 7.68 0.32
N GLU A 89 3.96 8.20 -0.85
CA GLU A 89 4.96 9.25 -0.93
C GLU A 89 4.38 10.63 -0.55
N GLU A 90 3.34 11.05 -1.22
CA GLU A 90 2.66 12.32 -1.03
C GLU A 90 1.19 12.19 -1.43
N THR A 91 0.31 12.89 -0.76
CA THR A 91 -1.12 12.90 -1.10
C THR A 91 -1.38 13.69 -2.40
N PRO A 92 -2.53 13.46 -3.07
CA PRO A 92 -2.85 14.18 -4.31
C PRO A 92 -2.89 15.71 -4.17
N ASP A 93 -3.20 16.20 -2.98
CA ASP A 93 -3.26 17.64 -2.65
C ASP A 93 -1.96 18.19 -2.04
N GLY A 94 -0.83 17.47 -2.19
CA GLY A 94 0.50 17.93 -1.80
C GLY A 94 0.81 17.88 -0.30
N ARG A 95 -0.01 17.20 0.51
CA ARG A 95 0.29 16.96 1.93
C ARG A 95 1.24 15.80 2.09
N MET A 96 1.91 15.74 3.23
CA MET A 96 2.81 14.67 3.63
C MET A 96 2.12 13.30 3.57
N GLY A 97 2.69 12.36 2.82
CA GLY A 97 2.25 10.97 2.79
C GLY A 97 2.78 10.15 3.97
N TRP A 98 2.29 8.93 4.09
CA TRP A 98 2.66 8.05 5.20
C TRP A 98 4.14 7.67 5.23
N ALA A 99 4.81 7.58 4.08
CA ALA A 99 6.23 7.24 4.05
C ALA A 99 7.08 8.28 4.78
N GLU A 100 6.95 9.55 4.42
CA GLU A 100 7.65 10.63 5.10
C GLU A 100 7.21 10.76 6.56
N TYR A 101 5.93 10.59 6.85
CA TYR A 101 5.39 10.65 8.21
C TYR A 101 6.03 9.60 9.12
N PHE A 102 6.12 8.34 8.69
CA PHE A 102 6.79 7.27 9.43
C PHE A 102 8.28 7.54 9.62
N VAL A 103 8.96 8.03 8.56
CA VAL A 103 10.39 8.38 8.63
C VAL A 103 10.62 9.49 9.66
N ARG A 104 9.76 10.51 9.72
CA ARG A 104 9.83 11.58 10.74
C ARG A 104 9.62 11.06 12.16
N HIS A 105 8.87 9.97 12.32
CA HIS A 105 8.70 9.27 13.60
C HIS A 105 9.83 8.23 13.88
N GLY A 106 10.93 8.27 13.13
CA GLY A 106 12.11 7.43 13.35
C GLY A 106 11.98 6.01 12.80
N VAL A 107 10.97 5.70 12.01
CA VAL A 107 10.73 4.38 11.42
C VAL A 107 11.35 4.32 10.03
N PRO A 108 12.28 3.39 9.75
CA PRO A 108 12.76 3.15 8.39
C PRO A 108 11.64 2.64 7.49
N VAL A 109 11.56 3.16 6.27
CA VAL A 109 10.50 2.80 5.32
C VAL A 109 11.09 2.23 4.04
N TYR A 110 10.47 1.17 3.53
CA TYR A 110 10.71 0.57 2.22
C TYR A 110 9.39 0.60 1.44
N ILE A 111 9.35 1.31 0.32
CA ILE A 111 8.20 1.39 -0.56
C ILE A 111 8.47 0.51 -1.77
N VAL A 112 7.52 -0.32 -2.14
CA VAL A 112 7.68 -1.24 -3.28
C VAL A 112 6.62 -0.99 -4.34
N ASP A 113 6.97 -1.29 -5.59
CA ASP A 113 5.99 -1.50 -6.67
C ASP A 113 5.85 -3.00 -6.90
N HIS A 114 4.61 -3.52 -7.06
CA HIS A 114 4.39 -4.94 -7.33
C HIS A 114 5.27 -5.44 -8.48
N SER A 115 5.76 -6.66 -8.39
CA SER A 115 6.47 -7.29 -9.50
C SER A 115 5.63 -7.23 -10.78
N GLY A 116 6.20 -6.70 -11.86
CA GLY A 116 5.50 -6.55 -13.15
C GLY A 116 4.64 -5.30 -13.28
N ARG A 117 4.68 -4.35 -12.30
CA ARG A 117 3.93 -3.09 -12.35
C ARG A 117 4.84 -1.87 -12.20
N ALA A 118 4.51 -0.79 -12.87
CA ALA A 118 5.18 0.52 -12.78
C ALA A 118 6.72 0.41 -12.87
N ARG A 119 7.45 0.88 -11.86
CA ARG A 119 8.92 0.87 -11.83
C ARG A 119 9.51 -0.55 -11.79
N SER A 120 8.72 -1.54 -11.42
CA SER A 120 9.15 -2.96 -11.41
C SER A 120 9.28 -3.57 -12.81
N GLY A 121 8.92 -2.83 -13.85
CA GLY A 121 8.98 -3.29 -15.23
C GLY A 121 7.83 -4.23 -15.60
N PHE A 122 7.94 -4.84 -16.76
CA PHE A 122 6.91 -5.68 -17.33
C PHE A 122 7.54 -6.81 -18.15
N ASP A 123 6.98 -8.00 -18.12
CA ASP A 123 7.38 -9.10 -18.97
C ASP A 123 6.77 -8.94 -20.38
N PRO A 124 7.57 -8.61 -21.41
CA PRO A 124 7.07 -8.37 -22.76
C PRO A 124 6.87 -9.64 -23.58
N SER A 125 7.21 -10.82 -23.06
CA SER A 125 7.32 -12.06 -23.83
C SER A 125 6.06 -12.41 -24.61
N LEU A 126 4.88 -12.35 -23.97
CA LEU A 126 3.61 -12.63 -24.65
C LEU A 126 3.28 -11.59 -25.72
N THR A 127 3.56 -10.31 -25.45
CA THR A 127 3.35 -9.22 -26.42
C THR A 127 4.27 -9.38 -27.62
N ASN A 128 5.54 -9.74 -27.41
CA ASN A 128 6.49 -10.00 -28.46
C ASN A 128 6.08 -11.24 -29.28
N GLN A 129 5.68 -12.32 -28.63
CA GLN A 129 5.17 -13.51 -29.29
C GLN A 129 3.94 -13.21 -30.15
N ALA A 130 2.98 -12.46 -29.60
CA ALA A 130 1.78 -12.02 -30.32
C ALA A 130 2.14 -11.29 -31.62
N LYS A 131 3.13 -10.40 -31.57
CA LYS A 131 3.61 -9.65 -32.73
C LYS A 131 4.30 -10.55 -33.75
N LEU A 132 5.20 -11.45 -33.31
CA LEU A 132 5.93 -12.36 -34.17
C LEU A 132 5.02 -13.36 -34.90
N GLU A 133 3.99 -13.85 -34.20
CA GLU A 133 3.06 -14.84 -34.74
C GLU A 133 1.84 -14.21 -35.41
N SER A 134 1.73 -12.88 -35.44
CA SER A 134 0.53 -12.14 -35.90
C SER A 134 -0.75 -12.61 -35.22
N LYS A 135 -0.66 -12.96 -33.91
CA LYS A 135 -1.74 -13.50 -33.09
C LYS A 135 -2.16 -12.49 -32.02
N ALA A 136 -3.06 -11.57 -32.35
CA ALA A 136 -3.57 -10.55 -31.43
C ALA A 136 -4.15 -11.14 -30.12
N ALA A 137 -4.70 -12.36 -30.17
CA ALA A 137 -5.25 -13.04 -28.99
C ALA A 137 -4.21 -13.35 -27.90
N LEU A 138 -2.91 -13.34 -28.20
CA LEU A 138 -1.84 -13.53 -27.23
C LEU A 138 -1.49 -12.24 -26.47
N VAL A 139 -1.96 -11.08 -26.94
CA VAL A 139 -1.67 -9.79 -26.26
C VAL A 139 -2.36 -9.77 -24.91
N PRO A 140 -1.64 -9.59 -23.81
CA PRO A 140 -2.24 -9.53 -22.49
C PRO A 140 -3.24 -8.37 -22.37
N SER A 141 -4.36 -8.60 -21.69
CA SER A 141 -5.34 -7.56 -21.39
C SER A 141 -4.91 -6.81 -20.14
N PHE A 142 -4.68 -5.52 -20.27
CA PHE A 142 -4.33 -4.65 -19.16
C PHE A 142 -5.56 -3.90 -18.65
N THR A 143 -5.90 -4.10 -17.37
CA THR A 143 -6.98 -3.35 -16.75
C THR A 143 -6.43 -2.06 -16.15
N LYS A 144 -7.02 -0.94 -16.57
CA LYS A 144 -6.86 0.37 -15.93
C LYS A 144 -8.24 0.91 -15.62
N PHE A 145 -8.49 1.35 -14.40
CA PHE A 145 -9.75 1.98 -14.07
C PHE A 145 -9.91 3.29 -14.82
N THR A 146 -11.13 3.57 -15.30
CA THR A 146 -11.53 4.92 -15.69
C THR A 146 -11.65 5.78 -14.43
N ASN A 147 -11.68 7.09 -14.60
CA ASN A 147 -11.84 8.01 -13.47
C ASN A 147 -13.15 7.75 -12.72
N GLU A 148 -14.24 7.46 -13.47
CA GLU A 148 -15.55 7.13 -12.93
C GLU A 148 -15.52 5.83 -12.11
N GLN A 149 -14.88 4.80 -12.64
CA GLN A 149 -14.72 3.51 -11.94
C GLN A 149 -13.87 3.67 -10.68
N ALA A 150 -12.77 4.42 -10.76
CA ALA A 150 -11.90 4.68 -9.62
C ALA A 150 -12.64 5.45 -8.52
N TRP A 151 -13.45 6.46 -8.90
CA TRP A 151 -14.26 7.23 -7.96
C TRP A 151 -15.18 6.35 -7.11
N VAL A 152 -15.95 5.49 -7.74
CA VAL A 152 -16.89 4.61 -7.03
C VAL A 152 -16.13 3.48 -6.31
N ARG A 153 -15.19 2.83 -7.01
CA ARG A 153 -14.47 1.67 -6.49
C ARG A 153 -13.64 1.98 -5.25
N PHE A 154 -13.06 3.16 -5.18
CA PHE A 154 -12.28 3.58 -4.02
C PHE A 154 -13.10 4.38 -2.99
N ARG A 155 -14.42 4.33 -3.11
CA ARG A 155 -15.37 4.95 -2.17
C ARG A 155 -15.10 6.44 -1.91
N LEU A 156 -14.81 7.19 -2.99
CA LEU A 156 -14.71 8.65 -2.92
C LEU A 156 -16.10 9.27 -2.93
N GLY A 157 -17.09 8.57 -3.46
CA GLY A 157 -18.49 8.94 -3.48
C GLY A 157 -19.39 7.84 -4.04
N PRO A 158 -20.72 7.96 -3.85
CA PRO A 158 -21.70 6.93 -4.22
C PRO A 158 -21.95 6.83 -5.73
N LYS A 159 -21.58 7.87 -6.48
CA LYS A 159 -21.70 7.97 -7.94
C LYS A 159 -20.50 8.72 -8.49
N PRO A 160 -20.13 8.53 -9.76
CA PRO A 160 -19.01 9.25 -10.35
C PRO A 160 -19.09 10.76 -10.09
N PHE A 161 -18.01 11.29 -9.52
CA PHE A 161 -17.78 12.71 -9.21
C PHE A 161 -18.79 13.36 -8.22
N VAL A 162 -19.62 12.56 -7.56
CA VAL A 162 -20.49 13.00 -6.47
C VAL A 162 -19.86 12.51 -5.16
N PRO A 163 -19.23 13.37 -4.35
CA PRO A 163 -18.58 12.95 -3.13
C PRO A 163 -19.59 12.57 -2.03
N PHE A 164 -19.19 11.72 -1.10
CA PHE A 164 -19.93 11.60 0.17
C PHE A 164 -19.87 12.93 0.94
N ALA A 165 -20.96 13.28 1.62
CA ALA A 165 -21.07 14.58 2.30
C ALA A 165 -19.97 14.86 3.34
N ASN A 166 -19.51 13.82 4.00
CA ASN A 166 -18.47 13.87 5.05
C ASN A 166 -17.15 13.24 4.62
N THR A 167 -16.88 13.10 3.31
CA THR A 167 -15.65 12.46 2.83
C THR A 167 -14.41 13.17 3.31
N GLN A 168 -13.42 12.41 3.74
CA GLN A 168 -12.08 12.88 4.04
C GLN A 168 -11.16 12.89 2.80
N PHE A 169 -11.61 12.36 1.67
CA PHE A 169 -10.80 12.42 0.45
C PHE A 169 -10.69 13.88 -0.05
N PRO A 170 -9.48 14.32 -0.46
CA PRO A 170 -9.26 15.68 -0.95
C PRO A 170 -9.85 15.86 -2.37
N VAL A 171 -11.17 16.00 -2.46
CA VAL A 171 -11.94 16.01 -3.73
C VAL A 171 -11.40 17.04 -4.74
N LYS A 172 -10.89 18.18 -4.28
CA LYS A 172 -10.36 19.22 -5.17
C LYS A 172 -9.09 18.79 -5.92
N ALA A 173 -8.40 17.77 -5.45
CA ALA A 173 -7.19 17.21 -6.05
C ALA A 173 -7.47 15.88 -6.80
N GLN A 174 -8.70 15.65 -7.22
CA GLN A 174 -9.08 14.42 -7.92
C GLN A 174 -8.30 14.19 -9.22
N GLU A 175 -7.95 15.26 -9.95
CA GLU A 175 -7.20 15.15 -11.20
C GLU A 175 -5.77 14.63 -10.93
N ASP A 176 -5.11 15.13 -9.90
CA ASP A 176 -3.79 14.66 -9.47
C ASP A 176 -3.87 13.20 -8.95
N TYR A 177 -5.01 12.83 -8.35
CA TYR A 177 -5.26 11.45 -7.99
C TYR A 177 -5.39 10.54 -9.22
N TYR A 178 -6.14 10.92 -10.25
CA TYR A 178 -6.27 10.11 -11.45
C TYR A 178 -4.96 9.99 -12.24
N ALA A 179 -4.12 11.04 -12.20
CA ALA A 179 -2.83 11.03 -12.87
C ALA A 179 -1.88 9.95 -12.34
N GLN A 180 -2.01 9.53 -11.08
CA GLN A 180 -1.17 8.49 -10.49
C GLN A 180 -1.68 7.05 -10.72
N LEU A 181 -2.89 6.88 -11.28
CA LEU A 181 -3.43 5.55 -11.57
C LEU A 181 -2.70 4.90 -12.74
N VAL A 182 -2.32 3.65 -12.55
CA VAL A 182 -1.59 2.86 -13.54
C VAL A 182 -2.36 1.57 -13.91
N PRO A 183 -2.11 0.97 -15.06
CA PRO A 183 -2.64 -0.35 -15.39
C PRO A 183 -2.13 -1.41 -14.42
N ASN A 184 -2.97 -2.40 -14.12
CA ASN A 184 -2.59 -3.62 -13.38
C ASN A 184 -1.91 -4.61 -14.33
N THR A 185 -0.73 -4.28 -14.83
CA THR A 185 -0.05 -5.02 -15.89
C THR A 185 0.28 -6.45 -15.49
N GLU A 186 0.71 -6.66 -14.27
CA GLU A 186 1.10 -7.98 -13.76
C GLU A 186 -0.08 -8.96 -13.68
N THR A 187 -1.33 -8.48 -13.52
CA THR A 187 -2.49 -9.37 -13.38
C THR A 187 -2.81 -10.15 -14.64
N ALA A 188 -2.28 -9.74 -15.77
CA ALA A 188 -2.42 -10.44 -17.05
C ALA A 188 -1.33 -11.50 -17.28
N LEU A 189 -0.36 -11.63 -16.38
CA LEU A 189 0.77 -12.53 -16.48
C LEU A 189 0.62 -13.73 -15.54
N ALA A 190 1.18 -14.87 -15.91
CA ALA A 190 1.21 -16.03 -15.04
C ALA A 190 2.04 -15.74 -13.78
N GLY A 191 1.53 -16.21 -12.63
CA GLY A 191 2.22 -16.09 -11.35
C GLY A 191 2.28 -14.66 -10.78
N ALA A 192 1.51 -13.72 -11.31
CA ALA A 192 1.55 -12.29 -10.96
C ALA A 192 1.62 -12.00 -9.45
N GLY A 193 0.65 -12.48 -8.68
CA GLY A 193 0.64 -12.29 -7.23
C GLY A 193 1.79 -13.03 -6.52
N GLN A 194 2.11 -14.24 -6.94
CA GLN A 194 3.18 -15.05 -6.36
C GLN A 194 4.56 -14.39 -6.58
N ASN A 195 4.82 -13.81 -7.75
CA ASN A 195 6.07 -13.09 -8.00
C ASN A 195 6.28 -11.93 -7.00
N THR A 196 5.20 -11.23 -6.61
CA THR A 196 5.28 -10.19 -5.59
C THR A 196 5.53 -10.78 -4.20
N VAL A 197 4.91 -11.89 -3.84
CA VAL A 197 5.14 -12.59 -2.56
C VAL A 197 6.59 -13.09 -2.46
N ASP A 198 7.12 -13.70 -3.52
CA ASP A 198 8.50 -14.17 -3.59
C ASP A 198 9.50 -13.00 -3.45
N ALA A 199 9.19 -11.88 -4.10
CA ALA A 199 10.00 -10.68 -3.98
C ALA A 199 9.97 -10.08 -2.57
N LEU A 200 8.81 -10.07 -1.90
CA LEU A 200 8.70 -9.66 -0.49
C LEU A 200 9.49 -10.58 0.44
N ALA A 201 9.44 -11.89 0.21
CA ALA A 201 10.24 -12.85 0.97
C ALA A 201 11.75 -12.60 0.81
N LYS A 202 12.24 -12.40 -0.43
CA LYS A 202 13.64 -12.05 -0.69
C LYS A 202 14.02 -10.67 -0.14
N LEU A 203 13.08 -9.70 -0.12
CA LEU A 203 13.30 -8.41 0.50
C LEU A 203 13.52 -8.57 2.02
N LEU A 204 12.70 -9.36 2.69
CA LEU A 204 12.88 -9.70 4.10
C LEU A 204 14.23 -10.39 4.34
N ASP A 205 14.63 -11.34 3.50
CA ASP A 205 15.95 -12.01 3.59
C ASP A 205 17.09 -10.99 3.49
N ARG A 206 16.93 -9.93 2.67
CA ARG A 206 17.96 -8.89 2.45
C ARG A 206 18.03 -7.85 3.56
N ILE A 207 16.90 -7.41 4.10
CA ILE A 207 16.86 -6.29 5.06
C ILE A 207 16.74 -6.75 6.52
N GLY A 208 16.40 -8.03 6.74
CA GLY A 208 16.12 -8.60 8.05
C GLY A 208 14.69 -8.37 8.52
N PRO A 209 14.45 -8.51 9.84
CA PRO A 209 13.11 -8.40 10.42
C PRO A 209 12.42 -7.07 10.11
N ALA A 210 11.16 -7.14 9.66
CA ALA A 210 10.37 -5.97 9.26
C ALA A 210 8.87 -6.17 9.52
N VAL A 211 8.14 -5.07 9.56
CA VAL A 211 6.67 -5.01 9.46
C VAL A 211 6.28 -4.95 7.99
N ILE A 212 5.25 -5.67 7.60
CA ILE A 212 4.64 -5.55 6.27
C ILE A 212 3.34 -4.77 6.40
N MET A 213 3.25 -3.61 5.77
CA MET A 213 2.01 -2.84 5.63
C MET A 213 1.50 -2.97 4.21
N VAL A 214 0.30 -3.51 4.06
CA VAL A 214 -0.36 -3.79 2.78
C VAL A 214 -1.64 -3.00 2.64
N HIS A 215 -2.02 -2.70 1.40
CA HIS A 215 -3.26 -2.03 1.07
C HIS A 215 -4.04 -2.80 0.02
N SER A 216 -5.35 -2.96 0.23
CA SER A 216 -6.29 -3.45 -0.78
C SER A 216 -5.88 -4.80 -1.40
N GLN A 217 -5.56 -4.83 -2.69
CA GLN A 217 -5.13 -6.02 -3.43
C GLN A 217 -4.01 -6.79 -2.73
N SER A 218 -3.08 -6.10 -2.12
CA SER A 218 -1.92 -6.73 -1.47
C SER A 218 -2.21 -7.34 -0.09
N GLY A 219 -3.46 -7.27 0.42
CA GLY A 219 -3.83 -7.89 1.70
C GLY A 219 -3.38 -9.33 1.80
N GLY A 220 -3.77 -10.17 0.83
CA GLY A 220 -3.34 -11.57 0.75
C GLY A 220 -1.83 -11.75 0.57
N TYR A 221 -1.12 -10.79 -0.06
CA TYR A 221 0.35 -10.86 -0.20
C TYR A 221 1.06 -10.68 1.14
N GLY A 222 0.53 -9.82 2.01
CA GLY A 222 1.06 -9.65 3.37
C GLY A 222 0.94 -10.92 4.21
N ILE A 223 -0.22 -11.57 4.15
CA ILE A 223 -0.46 -12.86 4.80
C ILE A 223 0.51 -13.93 4.24
N ALA A 224 0.59 -14.08 2.93
CA ALA A 224 1.47 -15.06 2.29
C ALA A 224 2.96 -14.81 2.59
N ALA A 225 3.41 -13.56 2.62
CA ALA A 225 4.78 -13.22 2.99
C ALA A 225 5.08 -13.54 4.46
N ALA A 226 4.13 -13.35 5.37
CA ALA A 226 4.27 -13.76 6.76
C ALA A 226 4.38 -15.29 6.90
N VAL A 227 3.61 -16.05 6.12
CA VAL A 227 3.71 -17.52 6.07
C VAL A 227 5.06 -17.94 5.49
N ALA A 228 5.55 -17.28 4.44
CA ALA A 228 6.84 -17.59 3.81
C ALA A 228 8.04 -17.25 4.70
N ARG A 229 7.96 -16.23 5.56
CA ARG A 229 9.06 -15.76 6.43
C ARG A 229 8.59 -15.44 7.85
N PRO A 230 8.03 -16.41 8.59
CA PRO A 230 7.38 -16.16 9.88
C PRO A 230 8.33 -15.62 10.98
N ASN A 231 9.63 -15.85 10.84
CA ASN A 231 10.63 -15.34 11.78
C ASN A 231 11.07 -13.92 11.47
N LEU A 232 10.90 -13.45 10.21
CA LEU A 232 11.30 -12.14 9.77
C LEU A 232 10.14 -11.13 9.74
N VAL A 233 8.91 -11.58 9.55
CA VAL A 233 7.73 -10.69 9.64
C VAL A 233 7.39 -10.47 11.11
N LYS A 234 7.45 -9.22 11.56
CA LYS A 234 7.23 -8.83 12.96
C LYS A 234 5.81 -8.34 13.23
N ALA A 235 5.10 -7.93 12.22
CA ALA A 235 3.67 -7.69 12.20
C ALA A 235 3.18 -7.56 10.75
N VAL A 236 1.89 -7.79 10.54
CA VAL A 236 1.19 -7.43 9.30
C VAL A 236 0.17 -6.34 9.64
N VAL A 237 0.23 -5.23 8.92
CA VAL A 237 -0.75 -4.13 8.97
C VAL A 237 -1.51 -4.13 7.65
N SER A 238 -2.77 -4.49 7.67
CA SER A 238 -3.63 -4.62 6.50
C SER A 238 -4.63 -3.46 6.46
N VAL A 239 -4.38 -2.50 5.59
CA VAL A 239 -5.22 -1.31 5.39
C VAL A 239 -6.20 -1.60 4.27
N GLU A 240 -7.50 -1.59 4.57
CA GLU A 240 -8.56 -1.85 3.58
C GLU A 240 -8.31 -3.12 2.73
N PRO A 241 -7.87 -4.23 3.31
CA PRO A 241 -7.43 -5.38 2.54
C PRO A 241 -8.55 -6.00 1.71
N ARG A 242 -8.18 -6.49 0.53
CA ARG A 242 -9.10 -7.29 -0.29
C ARG A 242 -9.39 -8.66 0.35
N SER A 243 -8.42 -9.23 1.02
CA SER A 243 -8.53 -10.50 1.73
C SER A 243 -7.54 -10.56 2.87
N CYS A 244 -7.94 -11.20 3.94
CA CYS A 244 -7.12 -11.58 5.08
C CYS A 244 -7.12 -13.11 5.26
N ALA A 245 -7.43 -13.86 4.21
CA ALA A 245 -7.54 -15.31 4.30
C ALA A 245 -6.25 -15.94 4.82
N ALA A 246 -6.36 -16.66 5.92
CA ALA A 246 -5.31 -17.49 6.50
C ALA A 246 -5.88 -18.88 6.79
N SER A 247 -5.15 -19.92 6.44
CA SER A 247 -5.57 -21.28 6.76
C SER A 247 -5.56 -21.53 8.28
N PRO A 248 -6.34 -22.47 8.81
CA PRO A 248 -6.26 -22.84 10.22
C PRO A 248 -4.84 -23.21 10.68
N ALA A 249 -4.05 -23.85 9.81
CA ALA A 249 -2.65 -24.18 10.07
C ALA A 249 -1.78 -22.92 10.18
N ASP A 250 -1.95 -21.94 9.29
CA ASP A 250 -1.22 -20.67 9.32
C ASP A 250 -1.58 -19.85 10.56
N VAL A 251 -2.86 -19.83 10.94
CA VAL A 251 -3.31 -19.19 12.19
C VAL A 251 -2.58 -19.76 13.38
N GLN A 252 -2.47 -21.08 13.48
CA GLN A 252 -1.82 -21.76 14.61
C GLN A 252 -0.28 -21.64 14.59
N SER A 253 0.36 -21.71 13.43
CA SER A 253 1.81 -21.78 13.30
C SER A 253 2.48 -20.41 13.13
N VAL A 254 1.85 -19.47 12.43
CA VAL A 254 2.38 -18.17 12.10
C VAL A 254 1.74 -17.07 12.93
N PHE A 255 0.42 -16.90 12.82
CA PHE A 255 -0.28 -15.79 13.45
C PHE A 255 -0.49 -15.97 14.97
N ALA A 256 -0.21 -17.14 15.52
CA ALA A 256 0.01 -17.29 16.95
C ALA A 256 1.18 -16.44 17.48
N ARG A 257 2.08 -15.94 16.62
CA ARG A 257 3.27 -15.15 17.00
C ARG A 257 3.42 -13.84 16.23
N VAL A 258 2.88 -13.77 15.01
CA VAL A 258 2.95 -12.58 14.15
C VAL A 258 1.68 -11.76 14.37
N PRO A 259 1.78 -10.57 14.95
CA PRO A 259 0.63 -9.70 15.15
C PRO A 259 -0.02 -9.29 13.82
N LEU A 260 -1.35 -9.18 13.81
CA LEU A 260 -2.15 -8.74 12.67
C LEU A 260 -3.05 -7.58 13.06
N LEU A 261 -2.90 -6.45 12.38
CA LEU A 261 -3.85 -5.35 12.40
C LEU A 261 -4.60 -5.30 11.08
N THR A 262 -5.93 -5.25 11.12
CA THR A 262 -6.76 -4.86 9.98
C THR A 262 -7.44 -3.53 10.28
N MET A 263 -7.47 -2.62 9.32
CA MET A 263 -8.08 -1.29 9.46
C MET A 263 -9.01 -1.02 8.28
N PHE A 264 -10.24 -0.62 8.57
CA PHE A 264 -11.26 -0.30 7.59
C PHE A 264 -11.82 1.11 7.81
N GLY A 265 -12.02 1.83 6.71
CA GLY A 265 -12.66 3.14 6.67
C GLY A 265 -14.18 3.07 6.64
N ASP A 266 -14.79 4.18 6.27
CA ASP A 266 -16.23 4.35 6.19
C ASP A 266 -16.82 3.84 4.85
N PHE A 267 -18.13 3.97 4.68
CA PHE A 267 -18.88 3.65 3.47
C PHE A 267 -18.83 2.18 3.02
N GLN A 268 -18.64 1.23 3.95
CA GLN A 268 -18.60 -0.20 3.65
C GLN A 268 -19.99 -0.78 3.33
N THR A 269 -21.05 -0.21 3.90
CA THR A 269 -22.40 -0.80 3.91
C THR A 269 -23.15 -0.66 2.59
N GLY A 270 -22.68 0.15 1.67
CA GLY A 270 -23.33 0.38 0.35
C GLY A 270 -22.94 -0.61 -0.74
N ASP A 271 -21.94 -1.44 -0.52
CA ASP A 271 -21.39 -2.41 -1.48
C ASP A 271 -21.18 -3.77 -0.80
N PRO A 272 -21.94 -4.82 -1.17
CA PRO A 272 -21.83 -6.15 -0.59
C PRO A 272 -20.42 -6.75 -0.64
N ASP A 273 -19.65 -6.48 -1.71
CA ASP A 273 -18.28 -6.95 -1.89
C ASP A 273 -17.34 -6.38 -0.80
N TRP A 274 -17.52 -5.12 -0.40
CA TRP A 274 -16.76 -4.53 0.69
C TRP A 274 -17.16 -5.09 2.05
N ALA A 275 -18.44 -5.28 2.29
CA ALA A 275 -18.94 -5.86 3.54
C ALA A 275 -18.43 -7.29 3.73
N GLU A 276 -18.42 -8.11 2.68
CA GLU A 276 -17.90 -9.49 2.71
C GLU A 276 -16.39 -9.53 3.02
N ARG A 277 -15.60 -8.66 2.42
CA ARG A 277 -14.15 -8.57 2.68
C ARG A 277 -13.85 -8.19 4.12
N MET A 278 -14.57 -7.21 4.65
CA MET A 278 -14.42 -6.84 6.06
C MET A 278 -14.80 -8.01 6.97
N ALA A 279 -15.90 -8.70 6.69
CA ALA A 279 -16.35 -9.85 7.46
C ALA A 279 -15.32 -11.00 7.45
N GLU A 280 -14.70 -11.31 6.30
CA GLU A 280 -13.59 -12.29 6.20
C GLU A 280 -12.43 -11.92 7.14
N CYS A 281 -12.02 -10.66 7.11
CA CYS A 281 -10.91 -10.18 7.93
C CYS A 281 -11.25 -10.20 9.42
N VAL A 282 -12.45 -9.78 9.81
CA VAL A 282 -12.96 -9.89 11.18
C VAL A 282 -12.94 -11.34 11.67
N ALA A 283 -13.42 -12.28 10.84
CA ALA A 283 -13.41 -13.70 11.18
C ALA A 283 -11.98 -14.25 11.33
N THR A 284 -11.04 -13.82 10.50
CA THR A 284 -9.63 -14.21 10.62
C THR A 284 -9.01 -13.66 11.91
N VAL A 285 -9.24 -12.41 12.23
CA VAL A 285 -8.81 -11.80 13.50
C VAL A 285 -9.40 -12.54 14.72
N ALA A 286 -10.69 -12.90 14.67
CA ALA A 286 -11.33 -13.66 15.75
C ALA A 286 -10.66 -15.01 15.97
N ARG A 287 -10.41 -15.78 14.89
CA ARG A 287 -9.70 -17.07 14.98
C ARG A 287 -8.30 -16.95 15.56
N ILE A 288 -7.57 -15.88 15.21
CA ILE A 288 -6.23 -15.61 15.77
C ILE A 288 -6.35 -15.34 17.27
N LYS A 289 -7.32 -14.52 17.70
CA LYS A 289 -7.57 -14.23 19.12
C LYS A 289 -7.90 -15.50 19.93
N GLU A 290 -8.68 -16.41 19.38
CA GLU A 290 -9.00 -17.69 20.01
C GLU A 290 -7.73 -18.54 20.28
N VAL A 291 -6.81 -18.60 19.32
CA VAL A 291 -5.52 -19.29 19.48
C VAL A 291 -4.66 -18.63 20.55
N HIS A 292 -4.65 -17.30 20.62
CA HIS A 292 -3.91 -16.54 21.63
C HIS A 292 -4.47 -16.77 23.03
N GLY A 293 -5.79 -16.71 23.21
CA GLY A 293 -6.45 -16.96 24.50
C GLY A 293 -6.16 -18.33 25.09
N ALA A 294 -5.88 -19.33 24.23
CA ALA A 294 -5.59 -20.69 24.64
C ALA A 294 -4.11 -20.94 25.05
N LYS A 295 -3.17 -20.04 24.71
CA LYS A 295 -1.72 -20.32 24.80
C LYS A 295 -0.87 -19.32 25.57
N GLU A 296 -1.42 -18.28 26.19
CA GLU A 296 -0.64 -17.15 26.80
C GLU A 296 0.43 -16.56 25.86
N VAL A 297 0.16 -16.47 24.56
CA VAL A 297 1.16 -16.10 23.56
C VAL A 297 1.05 -14.61 23.20
N HIS A 298 2.21 -13.97 22.99
CA HIS A 298 2.37 -12.54 22.73
C HIS A 298 1.89 -12.04 21.35
N GLY A 299 1.13 -12.81 20.59
CA GLY A 299 0.53 -12.38 19.35
C GLY A 299 -0.70 -11.50 19.61
N ALA A 300 -0.82 -10.39 18.93
CA ALA A 300 -2.01 -9.53 18.96
C ALA A 300 -2.72 -9.60 17.61
N ALA A 301 -4.04 -9.71 17.62
CA ALA A 301 -4.84 -9.49 16.42
C ALA A 301 -5.92 -8.47 16.73
N GLU A 302 -6.04 -7.46 15.88
CA GLU A 302 -7.00 -6.38 16.08
C GLU A 302 -7.64 -6.00 14.75
N ASN A 303 -8.96 -5.79 14.79
CA ASN A 303 -9.67 -5.16 13.69
C ASN A 303 -10.14 -3.79 14.14
N ILE A 304 -9.76 -2.75 13.41
CA ILE A 304 -10.20 -1.38 13.62
C ILE A 304 -11.16 -1.02 12.48
N TYR A 305 -12.42 -0.82 12.81
CA TYR A 305 -13.38 -0.15 11.96
C TYR A 305 -13.49 1.30 12.44
N LEU A 306 -12.96 2.24 11.65
CA LEU A 306 -12.79 3.63 12.08
C LEU A 306 -14.08 4.30 12.59
N PRO A 307 -15.26 4.06 11.98
CA PRO A 307 -16.52 4.60 12.49
C PRO A 307 -16.85 4.19 13.92
N ASP A 308 -16.46 2.98 14.37
CA ASP A 308 -16.68 2.54 15.76
C ASP A 308 -15.87 3.37 16.78
N SER A 309 -14.82 4.04 16.29
CA SER A 309 -13.99 4.97 17.08
C SER A 309 -14.38 6.43 16.88
N GLY A 310 -15.52 6.72 16.21
CA GLY A 310 -15.96 8.07 15.91
C GLY A 310 -15.16 8.77 14.80
N ILE A 311 -14.36 8.04 14.02
CA ILE A 311 -13.59 8.57 12.89
C ILE A 311 -14.36 8.24 11.62
N HIS A 312 -14.91 9.27 10.97
CA HIS A 312 -15.81 9.12 9.84
C HIS A 312 -15.29 9.75 8.57
N GLY A 313 -15.86 9.32 7.43
CA GLY A 313 -15.62 9.89 6.12
C GLY A 313 -14.39 9.34 5.41
N ASN A 314 -13.72 8.35 5.96
CA ASN A 314 -12.52 7.78 5.36
C ASN A 314 -12.84 6.88 4.17
N SER A 315 -12.18 7.19 3.07
CA SER A 315 -12.28 6.47 1.80
C SER A 315 -11.48 5.16 1.82
N HIS A 316 -11.53 4.42 0.72
CA HIS A 316 -10.62 3.29 0.51
C HIS A 316 -9.14 3.72 0.46
N MET A 317 -8.89 4.98 0.11
CA MET A 317 -7.56 5.57 -0.01
C MET A 317 -7.18 6.36 1.25
N MET A 318 -7.40 5.79 2.44
CA MET A 318 -7.25 6.49 3.71
C MET A 318 -5.86 7.08 3.96
N MET A 319 -4.81 6.58 3.30
CA MET A 319 -3.47 7.18 3.32
C MET A 319 -3.38 8.51 2.56
N MET A 320 -4.40 8.84 1.78
CA MET A 320 -4.53 10.10 1.02
C MET A 320 -5.59 11.04 1.61
N ASP A 321 -6.42 10.54 2.54
CA ASP A 321 -7.50 11.30 3.17
C ASP A 321 -6.97 12.50 3.98
N LEU A 322 -7.80 13.50 4.24
CA LEU A 322 -7.41 14.74 4.93
C LEU A 322 -6.87 14.50 6.34
N ASN A 323 -7.32 13.44 6.98
CA ASN A 323 -6.88 13.00 8.32
C ASN A 323 -5.82 11.87 8.26
N ASN A 324 -5.11 11.70 7.15
CA ASN A 324 -4.17 10.60 6.93
C ASN A 324 -3.11 10.45 8.05
N GLN A 325 -2.64 11.56 8.62
CA GLN A 325 -1.67 11.53 9.72
C GLN A 325 -2.26 10.98 11.02
N GLN A 326 -3.51 11.33 11.33
CA GLN A 326 -4.24 10.74 12.47
C GLN A 326 -4.32 9.20 12.34
N LEU A 327 -4.57 8.70 11.13
CA LEU A 327 -4.62 7.27 10.89
C LEU A 327 -3.23 6.62 10.98
N ALA A 328 -2.20 7.31 10.53
CA ALA A 328 -0.81 6.88 10.70
C ALA A 328 -0.42 6.79 12.19
N ASP A 329 -0.88 7.74 13.02
CA ASP A 329 -0.65 7.70 14.48
C ASP A 329 -1.30 6.48 15.15
N ILE A 330 -2.50 6.10 14.72
CA ILE A 330 -3.17 4.88 15.20
C ILE A 330 -2.31 3.64 14.87
N ILE A 331 -1.80 3.55 13.65
CA ILE A 331 -0.93 2.45 13.22
C ILE A 331 0.38 2.46 14.01
N LEU A 332 1.04 3.60 14.15
CA LEU A 332 2.30 3.73 14.90
C LEU A 332 2.11 3.34 16.37
N ALA A 333 1.04 3.82 16.99
CA ALA A 333 0.71 3.47 18.39
C ALA A 333 0.44 1.96 18.54
N TRP A 334 -0.20 1.32 17.55
CA TRP A 334 -0.41 -0.13 17.55
C TRP A 334 0.92 -0.88 17.38
N LEU A 335 1.76 -0.47 16.45
CA LEU A 335 3.11 -1.05 16.25
C LEU A 335 3.98 -0.91 17.50
N ASP A 336 3.88 0.22 18.19
CA ASP A 336 4.59 0.46 19.44
C ASP A 336 4.19 -0.51 20.56
N ARG A 337 2.98 -1.01 20.56
CA ARG A 337 2.52 -2.01 21.54
C ARG A 337 2.90 -3.45 21.15
N HIS A 338 2.91 -3.76 19.85
CA HIS A 338 2.88 -5.15 19.37
C HIS A 338 4.08 -5.57 18.52
N ALA A 339 4.89 -4.63 18.01
CA ALA A 339 6.00 -4.91 17.09
C ALA A 339 7.25 -4.10 17.43
N ARG A 340 7.65 -4.08 18.71
CA ARG A 340 8.90 -3.44 19.16
C ARG A 340 10.09 -4.35 18.95
N GLN A 341 11.25 -3.76 18.65
CA GLN A 341 12.54 -4.43 18.78
C GLN A 341 12.84 -4.63 20.28
N PRO A 342 13.45 -5.76 20.64
CA PRO A 342 13.91 -6.02 22.01
C PRO A 342 14.82 -4.93 22.58
#